data_34123916ca5ae90f72236335c1d3f0f7
#
_entry.id   34123916ca5ae90f72236335c1d3f0f7
#
_cell.length_a   1.000
_cell.length_b   1.000
_cell.length_c   1.000
_cell.angle_alpha   90.00
_cell.angle_beta   90.00
_cell.angle_gamma   90.00
#
_symmetry.space_group_name_H-M   'P 1'
#
loop_
_entity.id
_entity.type
_entity.pdbx_description
1 polymer ?
#
loop_
_entity_poly.entity_id
_entity_poly.type
_entity_poly.pdbx_seq_one_letter_code
_entity_poly.pdbx_strand_id
1 'polypeptide(L)'
;EIDLKVFTEAMEAMFEGKEVKMTEAQAQEVMMKFLQEQQEKATAKRAEDAKVNLEKGEAFLKENATKEGVKTSASGLQYKITKEGEGKKPTKDDMVTVEYEGRLIDGTVFDSSKANGGPVSFPVSQVIPGWTEGIQLLKEGGEATFYIPAKLAYREVGAGDKIGPNATLVFDVKLVKVGAPDAAAQQPVQVDVQKVQ
;
A
#
# COMPACT_ATOMS: atom_id res chain seq x y z
N GLU A 1 21.14 -4.07 19.48
CA GLU A 1 20.69 -5.34 20.08
C GLU A 1 20.72 -5.15 21.59
N ILE A 2 19.58 -5.30 22.26
CA ILE A 2 19.53 -5.21 23.71
C ILE A 2 20.09 -6.51 24.28
N ASP A 3 21.14 -6.40 25.09
CA ASP A 3 21.65 -7.56 25.83
C ASP A 3 20.64 -7.94 26.91
N LEU A 4 19.84 -8.97 26.61
CA LEU A 4 18.80 -9.48 27.51
C LEU A 4 19.33 -9.87 28.89
N LYS A 5 20.60 -10.29 28.97
CA LYS A 5 21.23 -10.67 30.24
C LYS A 5 21.45 -9.45 31.11
N VAL A 6 21.99 -8.37 30.53
CA VAL A 6 22.18 -7.08 31.24
C VAL A 6 20.84 -6.49 31.66
N PHE A 7 19.83 -6.62 30.82
CA PHE A 7 18.48 -6.17 31.15
C PHE A 7 17.86 -6.96 32.32
N THR A 8 18.00 -8.29 32.32
CA THR A 8 17.48 -9.15 33.39
C THR A 8 18.20 -8.87 34.70
N GLU A 9 19.54 -8.75 34.70
CA GLU A 9 20.34 -8.41 35.87
C GLU A 9 19.96 -7.04 36.47
N ALA A 10 19.67 -6.05 35.60
CA ALA A 10 19.22 -4.73 36.07
C ALA A 10 17.82 -4.77 36.70
N MET A 11 16.91 -5.56 36.17
CA MET A 11 15.56 -5.76 36.71
C MET A 11 15.61 -6.49 38.05
N GLU A 12 16.41 -7.54 38.17
CA GLU A 12 16.61 -8.25 39.43
C GLU A 12 17.18 -7.34 40.51
N ALA A 13 18.19 -6.52 40.16
CA ALA A 13 18.77 -5.56 41.12
C ALA A 13 17.74 -4.52 41.60
N MET A 14 16.84 -4.06 40.72
CA MET A 14 15.75 -3.15 41.13
C MET A 14 14.76 -3.82 42.07
N PHE A 15 14.35 -5.06 41.81
CA PHE A 15 13.43 -5.80 42.67
C PHE A 15 14.01 -6.13 44.04
N GLU A 16 15.32 -6.36 44.13
CA GLU A 16 16.03 -6.69 45.36
C GLU A 16 16.49 -5.45 46.14
N GLY A 17 16.21 -4.24 45.65
CA GLY A 17 16.61 -2.98 46.29
C GLY A 17 18.13 -2.78 46.37
N LYS A 18 18.88 -3.43 45.47
CA LYS A 18 20.32 -3.26 45.32
C LYS A 18 20.66 -2.00 44.53
N GLU A 19 21.86 -1.45 44.71
CA GLU A 19 22.34 -0.33 43.92
C GLU A 19 22.33 -0.71 42.44
N VAL A 20 21.50 -0.01 41.67
CA VAL A 20 21.50 -0.14 40.21
C VAL A 20 22.74 0.55 39.65
N LYS A 21 23.40 -0.09 38.67
CA LYS A 21 24.61 0.44 38.05
C LYS A 21 24.36 1.73 37.24
N MET A 22 23.08 2.19 37.16
CA MET A 22 22.66 3.33 36.36
C MET A 22 21.58 4.10 37.13
N THR A 23 21.73 5.41 37.20
CA THR A 23 20.67 6.27 37.77
C THR A 23 19.49 6.36 36.82
N GLU A 24 18.32 6.72 37.31
CA GLU A 24 17.11 6.90 36.49
C GLU A 24 17.33 7.91 35.34
N ALA A 25 18.05 9.00 35.62
CA ALA A 25 18.40 10.00 34.62
C ALA A 25 19.31 9.41 33.52
N GLN A 26 20.28 8.60 33.88
CA GLN A 26 21.14 7.90 32.91
C GLN A 26 20.37 6.86 32.09
N ALA A 27 19.42 6.16 32.71
CA ALA A 27 18.59 5.20 32.01
C ALA A 27 17.69 5.91 30.98
N GLN A 28 17.10 7.06 31.33
CA GLN A 28 16.32 7.89 30.41
C GLN A 28 17.17 8.40 29.25
N GLU A 29 18.37 8.89 29.51
CA GLU A 29 19.27 9.38 28.45
C GLU A 29 19.65 8.25 27.47
N VAL A 30 19.99 7.07 27.97
CA VAL A 30 20.30 5.91 27.14
C VAL A 30 19.10 5.47 26.32
N MET A 31 17.90 5.45 26.92
CA MET A 31 16.66 5.11 26.22
C MET A 31 16.35 6.11 25.10
N MET A 32 16.46 7.42 25.39
CA MET A 32 16.25 8.46 24.39
C MET A 32 17.22 8.33 23.21
N LYS A 33 18.50 8.13 23.52
CA LYS A 33 19.52 7.93 22.49
C LYS A 33 19.27 6.67 21.66
N PHE A 34 18.89 5.58 22.30
CA PHE A 34 18.52 4.34 21.61
C PHE A 34 17.35 4.53 20.66
N LEU A 35 16.27 5.18 21.14
CA LEU A 35 15.09 5.48 20.31
C LEU A 35 15.45 6.37 19.12
N GLN A 36 16.28 7.40 19.36
CA GLN A 36 16.76 8.27 18.29
C GLN A 36 17.57 7.49 17.24
N GLU A 37 18.51 6.65 17.66
CA GLU A 37 19.29 5.82 16.74
C GLU A 37 18.40 4.84 15.95
N GLN A 38 17.39 4.24 16.58
CA GLN A 38 16.44 3.38 15.89
C GLN A 38 15.63 4.15 14.86
N GLN A 39 15.19 5.36 15.20
CA GLN A 39 14.44 6.20 14.29
C GLN A 39 15.29 6.68 13.11
N GLU A 40 16.54 7.05 13.34
CA GLU A 40 17.48 7.42 12.27
C GLU A 40 17.75 6.24 11.32
N LYS A 41 17.98 5.03 11.86
CA LYS A 41 18.14 3.81 11.07
C LYS A 41 16.89 3.46 10.24
N ALA A 42 15.72 3.58 10.86
CA ALA A 42 14.45 3.34 10.17
C ALA A 42 14.21 4.35 9.04
N THR A 43 14.52 5.63 9.28
CA THR A 43 14.39 6.70 8.29
C THR A 43 15.37 6.50 7.13
N ALA A 44 16.64 6.17 7.43
CA ALA A 44 17.65 5.90 6.41
C ALA A 44 17.26 4.68 5.55
N LYS A 45 16.82 3.59 6.18
CA LYS A 45 16.35 2.41 5.48
C LYS A 45 15.16 2.73 4.57
N ARG A 46 14.19 3.48 5.08
CA ARG A 46 13.00 3.87 4.31
C ARG A 46 13.37 4.72 3.09
N ALA A 47 14.35 5.63 3.22
CA ALA A 47 14.83 6.45 2.10
C ALA A 47 15.54 5.59 1.04
N GLU A 48 16.32 4.59 1.47
CA GLU A 48 16.96 3.63 0.55
C GLU A 48 15.93 2.76 -0.16
N ASP A 49 14.97 2.20 0.59
CA ASP A 49 13.87 1.40 0.03
C ASP A 49 13.05 2.23 -0.99
N ALA A 50 12.81 3.51 -0.71
CA ALA A 50 12.11 4.41 -1.61
C ALA A 50 12.84 4.58 -2.94
N LYS A 51 14.16 4.75 -2.90
CA LYS A 51 14.99 4.86 -4.10
C LYS A 51 15.01 3.57 -4.90
N VAL A 52 15.25 2.44 -4.23
CA VAL A 52 15.31 1.12 -4.86
C VAL A 52 13.96 0.75 -5.49
N ASN A 53 12.85 1.01 -4.81
CA ASN A 53 11.51 0.74 -5.33
C ASN A 53 11.19 1.60 -6.54
N LEU A 54 11.59 2.89 -6.52
CA LEU A 54 11.40 3.79 -7.65
C LEU A 54 12.15 3.28 -8.89
N GLU A 55 13.45 2.99 -8.75
CA GLU A 55 14.29 2.49 -9.84
C GLU A 55 13.76 1.17 -10.43
N LYS A 56 13.40 0.22 -9.56
CA LYS A 56 12.81 -1.06 -9.98
C LYS A 56 11.45 -0.88 -10.65
N GLY A 57 10.62 0.01 -10.12
CA GLY A 57 9.31 0.32 -10.66
C GLY A 57 9.39 0.96 -12.05
N GLU A 58 10.30 1.91 -12.25
CA GLU A 58 10.52 2.56 -13.56
C GLU A 58 11.07 1.56 -14.58
N ALA A 59 12.04 0.72 -14.20
CA ALA A 59 12.56 -0.32 -15.07
C ALA A 59 11.48 -1.33 -15.47
N PHE A 60 10.67 -1.77 -14.50
CA PHE A 60 9.53 -2.65 -14.74
C PHE A 60 8.51 -2.03 -15.71
N LEU A 61 8.11 -0.79 -15.50
CA LEU A 61 7.15 -0.09 -16.37
C LEU A 61 7.70 0.13 -17.76
N LYS A 62 8.99 0.45 -17.90
CA LYS A 62 9.65 0.59 -19.21
C LYS A 62 9.64 -0.71 -19.99
N GLU A 63 9.96 -1.83 -19.36
CA GLU A 63 9.86 -3.15 -19.99
C GLU A 63 8.41 -3.52 -20.30
N ASN A 64 7.50 -3.28 -19.33
CA ASN A 64 6.10 -3.65 -19.48
C ASN A 64 5.40 -2.90 -20.62
N ALA A 65 5.79 -1.66 -20.90
CA ALA A 65 5.26 -0.87 -22.03
C ALA A 65 5.50 -1.52 -23.40
N THR A 66 6.49 -2.42 -23.50
CA THR A 66 6.80 -3.14 -24.76
C THR A 66 6.01 -4.43 -24.92
N LYS A 67 5.27 -4.86 -23.88
CA LYS A 67 4.50 -6.11 -23.91
C LYS A 67 3.23 -5.93 -24.73
N GLU A 68 2.86 -6.98 -25.47
CA GLU A 68 1.68 -7.00 -26.32
C GLU A 68 0.39 -6.71 -25.54
N GLY A 69 -0.41 -5.80 -26.05
CA GLY A 69 -1.69 -5.40 -25.46
C GLY A 69 -1.59 -4.41 -24.29
N VAL A 70 -0.38 -4.05 -23.85
CA VAL A 70 -0.18 -3.01 -22.84
C VAL A 70 -0.26 -1.62 -23.49
N LYS A 71 -1.06 -0.74 -22.90
CA LYS A 71 -1.21 0.66 -23.30
C LYS A 71 -0.74 1.55 -22.17
N THR A 72 -0.20 2.72 -22.50
CA THR A 72 0.23 3.73 -21.53
C THR A 72 -0.58 4.99 -21.72
N SER A 73 -1.18 5.50 -20.64
CA SER A 73 -1.92 6.77 -20.67
C SER A 73 -0.98 7.97 -20.50
N ALA A 74 -1.53 9.17 -20.70
CA ALA A 74 -0.79 10.42 -20.51
C ALA A 74 -0.27 10.64 -19.09
N SER A 75 -0.94 10.08 -18.07
CA SER A 75 -0.51 10.14 -16.66
C SER A 75 0.66 9.20 -16.35
N GLY A 76 0.90 8.21 -17.22
CA GLY A 76 1.86 7.13 -17.05
C GLY A 76 1.27 5.86 -16.46
N LEU A 77 -0.06 5.80 -16.27
CA LEU A 77 -0.75 4.55 -15.98
C LEU A 77 -0.59 3.60 -17.16
N GLN A 78 -0.16 2.37 -16.88
CA GLN A 78 -0.18 1.31 -17.89
C GLN A 78 -1.33 0.35 -17.59
N TYR A 79 -1.95 -0.15 -18.65
CA TYR A 79 -3.07 -1.06 -18.52
C TYR A 79 -3.14 -2.03 -19.70
N LYS A 80 -3.64 -3.21 -19.44
CA LYS A 80 -3.94 -4.23 -20.43
C LYS A 80 -5.38 -4.70 -20.22
N ILE A 81 -6.25 -4.43 -21.16
CA ILE A 81 -7.62 -4.96 -21.15
C ILE A 81 -7.55 -6.42 -21.55
N THR A 82 -7.93 -7.31 -20.64
CA THR A 82 -7.92 -8.77 -20.84
C THR A 82 -9.27 -9.27 -21.36
N LYS A 83 -10.35 -8.53 -20.99
CA LYS A 83 -11.70 -8.77 -21.47
C LYS A 83 -12.44 -7.46 -21.63
N GLU A 84 -13.03 -7.25 -22.79
CA GLU A 84 -13.93 -6.11 -23.03
C GLU A 84 -15.26 -6.36 -22.31
N GLY A 85 -15.76 -5.35 -21.60
CA GLY A 85 -17.10 -5.36 -21.05
C GLY A 85 -18.11 -4.84 -22.07
N GLU A 86 -19.35 -5.22 -21.88
CA GLU A 86 -20.46 -4.82 -22.78
C GLU A 86 -21.40 -3.79 -22.13
N GLY A 87 -21.33 -3.63 -20.78
CA GLY A 87 -22.21 -2.75 -20.02
C GLY A 87 -21.79 -1.28 -20.00
N LYS A 88 -22.30 -0.56 -19.01
CA LYS A 88 -22.07 0.88 -18.83
C LYS A 88 -20.60 1.16 -18.53
N LYS A 89 -20.09 2.23 -19.12
CA LYS A 89 -18.76 2.78 -18.77
C LYS A 89 -18.92 3.71 -17.57
N PRO A 90 -18.14 3.51 -16.47
CA PRO A 90 -18.25 4.35 -15.30
C PRO A 90 -17.68 5.75 -15.51
N THR A 91 -18.29 6.71 -14.82
CA THR A 91 -17.76 8.06 -14.67
C THR A 91 -17.11 8.21 -13.30
N LYS A 92 -16.44 9.34 -13.06
CA LYS A 92 -15.80 9.65 -11.79
C LYS A 92 -16.76 9.65 -10.59
N ASP A 93 -18.00 9.98 -10.83
CA ASP A 93 -19.03 10.15 -9.78
C ASP A 93 -19.86 8.88 -9.55
N ASP A 94 -19.66 7.85 -10.38
CA ASP A 94 -20.38 6.59 -10.25
C ASP A 94 -19.82 5.73 -9.09
N MET A 95 -20.71 4.91 -8.51
CA MET A 95 -20.32 3.78 -7.66
C MET A 95 -19.97 2.59 -8.53
N VAL A 96 -18.91 1.90 -8.20
CA VAL A 96 -18.51 0.68 -8.90
C VAL A 96 -18.37 -0.47 -7.93
N THR A 97 -18.69 -1.66 -8.40
CA THR A 97 -18.41 -2.92 -7.69
C THR A 97 -17.36 -3.67 -8.49
N VAL A 98 -16.25 -4.01 -7.85
CA VAL A 98 -15.12 -4.70 -8.49
C VAL A 98 -14.68 -5.93 -7.71
N GLU A 99 -14.16 -6.91 -8.44
CA GLU A 99 -13.27 -7.93 -7.91
C GLU A 99 -11.85 -7.54 -8.28
N TYR A 100 -10.89 -7.69 -7.36
CA TYR A 100 -9.50 -7.35 -7.63
C TYR A 100 -8.51 -8.20 -6.84
N GLU A 101 -7.31 -8.26 -7.36
CA GLU A 101 -6.12 -8.73 -6.65
C GLU A 101 -4.98 -7.74 -6.88
N GLY A 102 -4.41 -7.24 -5.79
CA GLY A 102 -3.30 -6.31 -5.79
C GLY A 102 -2.00 -7.00 -5.38
N ARG A 103 -0.96 -6.82 -6.19
CA ARG A 103 0.38 -7.37 -5.93
C ARG A 103 1.47 -6.35 -6.23
N LEU A 104 2.62 -6.56 -5.61
CA LEU A 104 3.85 -5.85 -5.95
C LEU A 104 4.44 -6.38 -7.26
N ILE A 105 5.44 -5.69 -7.80
CA ILE A 105 6.11 -6.12 -9.05
C ILE A 105 6.88 -7.43 -8.91
N ASP A 106 7.20 -7.87 -7.69
CA ASP A 106 7.81 -9.17 -7.39
C ASP A 106 6.79 -10.32 -7.28
N GLY A 107 5.49 -10.01 -7.44
CA GLY A 107 4.40 -10.96 -7.34
C GLY A 107 3.79 -11.12 -5.94
N THR A 108 4.32 -10.45 -4.93
CA THR A 108 3.78 -10.49 -3.56
C THR A 108 2.38 -9.89 -3.53
N VAL A 109 1.37 -10.70 -3.19
CA VAL A 109 -0.02 -10.25 -3.03
C VAL A 109 -0.15 -9.50 -1.70
N PHE A 110 -0.58 -8.25 -1.75
CA PHE A 110 -0.79 -7.44 -0.55
C PHE A 110 -2.26 -7.30 -0.19
N ASP A 111 -3.16 -7.37 -1.17
CA ASP A 111 -4.60 -7.24 -0.95
C ASP A 111 -5.40 -7.93 -2.06
N SER A 112 -6.62 -8.41 -1.74
CA SER A 112 -7.56 -8.93 -2.72
C SER A 112 -9.00 -8.84 -2.21
N SER A 113 -9.93 -8.61 -3.12
CA SER A 113 -11.36 -8.62 -2.78
C SER A 113 -11.81 -9.97 -2.24
N LYS A 114 -11.22 -11.07 -2.71
CA LYS A 114 -11.53 -12.41 -2.25
C LYS A 114 -11.16 -12.61 -0.77
N ALA A 115 -10.02 -12.06 -0.32
CA ALA A 115 -9.61 -12.11 1.08
C ALA A 115 -10.53 -11.24 1.97
N ASN A 116 -11.16 -10.20 1.40
CA ASN A 116 -12.06 -9.27 2.07
C ASN A 116 -13.55 -9.69 1.99
N GLY A 117 -13.84 -10.93 1.61
CA GLY A 117 -15.20 -11.48 1.61
C GLY A 117 -15.95 -11.37 0.28
N GLY A 118 -15.33 -10.90 -0.79
CA GLY A 118 -15.92 -10.84 -2.13
C GLY A 118 -15.83 -9.48 -2.81
N PRO A 119 -16.65 -9.21 -3.83
CA PRO A 119 -16.61 -7.95 -4.56
C PRO A 119 -16.82 -6.74 -3.66
N VAL A 120 -16.06 -5.68 -3.88
CA VAL A 120 -16.08 -4.45 -3.07
C VAL A 120 -16.68 -3.31 -3.88
N SER A 121 -17.53 -2.50 -3.23
CA SER A 121 -18.18 -1.34 -3.84
C SER A 121 -17.61 -0.04 -3.26
N PHE A 122 -17.28 0.92 -4.12
CA PHE A 122 -16.78 2.24 -3.73
C PHE A 122 -17.06 3.29 -4.82
N PRO A 123 -17.05 4.58 -4.46
CA PRO A 123 -17.08 5.68 -5.43
C PRO A 123 -15.76 5.74 -6.20
N VAL A 124 -15.81 5.89 -7.52
CA VAL A 124 -14.61 5.97 -8.38
C VAL A 124 -13.67 7.12 -7.97
N SER A 125 -14.20 8.18 -7.38
CA SER A 125 -13.45 9.35 -6.92
C SER A 125 -12.72 9.17 -5.59
N GLN A 126 -12.98 8.09 -4.83
CA GLN A 126 -12.44 7.88 -3.48
C GLN A 126 -11.30 6.85 -3.41
N VAL A 127 -10.71 6.53 -4.53
CA VAL A 127 -9.59 5.58 -4.62
C VAL A 127 -8.33 6.27 -5.14
N ILE A 128 -7.21 5.54 -5.16
CA ILE A 128 -5.94 6.08 -5.68
C ILE A 128 -6.11 6.55 -7.13
N PRO A 129 -5.35 7.59 -7.58
CA PRO A 129 -5.50 8.17 -8.91
C PRO A 129 -5.42 7.15 -10.04
N GLY A 130 -4.54 6.15 -9.94
CA GLY A 130 -4.41 5.08 -10.93
C GLY A 130 -5.69 4.24 -11.08
N TRP A 131 -6.42 4.01 -10.00
CA TRP A 131 -7.71 3.33 -10.04
C TRP A 131 -8.82 4.23 -10.59
N THR A 132 -8.87 5.48 -10.13
CA THR A 132 -9.84 6.47 -10.67
C THR A 132 -9.74 6.58 -12.18
N GLU A 133 -8.53 6.58 -12.72
CA GLU A 133 -8.32 6.61 -14.18
C GLU A 133 -8.59 5.25 -14.84
N GLY A 134 -8.01 4.18 -14.30
CA GLY A 134 -8.07 2.84 -14.89
C GLY A 134 -9.49 2.28 -14.98
N ILE A 135 -10.29 2.43 -13.92
CA ILE A 135 -11.67 1.94 -13.89
C ILE A 135 -12.54 2.63 -14.96
N GLN A 136 -12.31 3.92 -15.20
CA GLN A 136 -13.02 4.65 -16.25
C GLN A 136 -12.64 4.20 -17.68
N LEU A 137 -11.61 3.39 -17.87
CA LEU A 137 -11.26 2.78 -19.15
C LEU A 137 -12.04 1.50 -19.45
N LEU A 138 -12.60 0.87 -18.39
CA LEU A 138 -13.38 -0.35 -18.50
C LEU A 138 -14.86 -0.07 -18.73
N LYS A 139 -15.56 -1.09 -19.21
CA LYS A 139 -17.01 -1.20 -19.17
C LYS A 139 -17.43 -2.28 -18.18
N GLU A 140 -18.65 -2.23 -17.68
CA GLU A 140 -19.20 -3.27 -16.83
C GLU A 140 -19.10 -4.64 -17.48
N GLY A 141 -18.62 -5.62 -16.73
CA GLY A 141 -18.26 -6.96 -17.19
C GLY A 141 -16.84 -7.08 -17.76
N GLY A 142 -16.10 -5.98 -17.86
CA GLY A 142 -14.72 -5.96 -18.36
C GLY A 142 -13.69 -6.32 -17.31
N GLU A 143 -12.53 -6.78 -17.78
CA GLU A 143 -11.38 -7.14 -16.95
C GLU A 143 -10.11 -6.50 -17.51
N ALA A 144 -9.25 -6.03 -16.63
CA ALA A 144 -7.95 -5.49 -17.00
C ALA A 144 -6.91 -5.69 -15.92
N THR A 145 -5.66 -5.67 -16.34
CA THR A 145 -4.51 -5.51 -15.44
C THR A 145 -4.05 -4.05 -15.50
N PHE A 146 -3.97 -3.40 -14.33
CA PHE A 146 -3.40 -2.08 -14.18
C PHE A 146 -2.01 -2.16 -13.59
N TYR A 147 -1.06 -1.44 -14.19
CA TYR A 147 0.30 -1.27 -13.68
C TYR A 147 0.44 0.19 -13.29
N ILE A 148 0.43 0.44 -11.99
CA ILE A 148 0.25 1.78 -11.42
C ILE A 148 1.60 2.27 -10.89
N PRO A 149 2.20 3.30 -11.52
CA PRO A 149 3.41 3.90 -10.97
C PRO A 149 3.15 4.54 -9.61
N ALA A 150 4.16 4.59 -8.78
CA ALA A 150 4.06 5.10 -7.39
C ALA A 150 3.36 6.46 -7.30
N LYS A 151 3.60 7.37 -8.24
CA LYS A 151 2.97 8.71 -8.30
C LYS A 151 1.45 8.69 -8.41
N LEU A 152 0.86 7.60 -8.93
CA LEU A 152 -0.58 7.37 -9.05
C LEU A 152 -1.12 6.40 -8.01
N ALA A 153 -0.27 5.95 -7.08
CA ALA A 153 -0.59 5.07 -5.97
C ALA A 153 -0.27 5.76 -4.62
N TYR A 154 0.58 5.18 -3.80
CA TYR A 154 0.87 5.65 -2.43
C TYR A 154 2.14 6.47 -2.31
N ARG A 155 2.82 6.79 -3.42
CA ARG A 155 4.01 7.64 -3.49
C ARG A 155 5.10 7.20 -2.51
N GLU A 156 5.86 8.15 -1.96
CA GLU A 156 6.93 7.92 -0.97
C GLU A 156 6.44 7.52 0.44
N VAL A 157 5.12 7.62 0.66
CA VAL A 157 4.52 7.22 1.95
C VAL A 157 4.33 5.71 2.02
N GLY A 158 4.03 5.03 0.90
CA GLY A 158 3.61 3.63 0.94
C GLY A 158 2.27 3.44 1.64
N ALA A 159 1.90 2.19 1.95
CA ALA A 159 0.69 1.88 2.70
C ALA A 159 0.85 0.60 3.53
N GLY A 160 0.54 0.68 4.81
CA GLY A 160 0.71 -0.42 5.76
C GLY A 160 2.13 -1.00 5.75
N ASP A 161 2.24 -2.25 6.15
CA ASP A 161 3.54 -2.96 6.24
C ASP A 161 3.94 -3.63 4.91
N LYS A 162 3.00 -3.74 3.97
CA LYS A 162 3.19 -4.50 2.73
C LYS A 162 3.59 -3.66 1.54
N ILE A 163 3.17 -2.39 1.50
CA ILE A 163 3.44 -1.49 0.38
C ILE A 163 4.49 -0.48 0.80
N GLY A 164 5.73 -0.73 0.42
CA GLY A 164 6.85 0.16 0.70
C GLY A 164 6.74 1.52 -0.02
N PRO A 165 7.61 2.47 0.35
CA PRO A 165 7.67 3.78 -0.28
C PRO A 165 8.02 3.63 -1.76
N ASN A 166 7.39 4.45 -2.61
CA ASN A 166 7.56 4.47 -4.07
C ASN A 166 7.33 3.12 -4.77
N ALA A 167 6.54 2.23 -4.18
CA ALA A 167 6.21 0.95 -4.80
C ALA A 167 5.31 1.13 -6.03
N THR A 168 5.67 0.50 -7.13
CA THR A 168 4.81 0.30 -8.30
C THR A 168 3.89 -0.88 -8.02
N LEU A 169 2.60 -0.73 -8.30
CA LEU A 169 1.58 -1.71 -8.00
C LEU A 169 1.01 -2.35 -9.26
N VAL A 170 0.63 -3.61 -9.15
CA VAL A 170 -0.06 -4.35 -10.21
C VAL A 170 -1.40 -4.81 -9.66
N PHE A 171 -2.49 -4.48 -10.37
CA PHE A 171 -3.82 -4.90 -10.00
C PHE A 171 -4.50 -5.62 -11.16
N ASP A 172 -4.96 -6.83 -10.93
CA ASP A 172 -5.95 -7.46 -11.79
C ASP A 172 -7.34 -7.05 -11.28
N VAL A 173 -8.12 -6.43 -12.15
CA VAL A 173 -9.41 -5.83 -11.80
C VAL A 173 -10.48 -6.33 -12.76
N LYS A 174 -11.62 -6.74 -12.19
CA LYS A 174 -12.85 -7.06 -12.91
C LYS A 174 -13.95 -6.11 -12.46
N LEU A 175 -14.46 -5.34 -13.38
CA LEU A 175 -15.58 -4.43 -13.14
C LEU A 175 -16.90 -5.20 -13.20
N VAL A 176 -17.45 -5.51 -12.02
CA VAL A 176 -18.66 -6.34 -11.90
C VAL A 176 -19.91 -5.55 -12.20
N LYS A 177 -20.01 -4.32 -11.65
CA LYS A 177 -21.20 -3.47 -11.78
C LYS A 177 -20.84 -1.98 -11.74
N VAL A 178 -21.59 -1.20 -12.51
CA VAL A 178 -21.59 0.26 -12.45
C VAL A 178 -22.96 0.73 -11.99
N GLY A 179 -23.02 1.41 -10.82
CA GLY A 179 -24.24 1.96 -10.24
C GLY A 179 -24.20 3.48 -10.16
N ALA A 180 -25.39 4.12 -10.11
CA ALA A 180 -25.49 5.50 -9.69
C ALA A 180 -25.04 5.62 -8.22
N PRO A 181 -24.57 6.79 -7.76
CA PRO A 181 -24.22 6.98 -6.35
C PRO A 181 -25.47 6.71 -5.51
N ASP A 182 -25.49 5.56 -4.83
CA ASP A 182 -26.54 5.26 -3.87
C ASP A 182 -26.36 6.18 -2.67
N ALA A 183 -27.32 7.03 -2.41
CA ALA A 183 -27.32 7.94 -1.26
C ALA A 183 -27.30 7.21 0.11
N ALA A 184 -27.31 5.89 0.13
CA ALA A 184 -27.37 5.05 1.32
C ALA A 184 -26.08 4.27 1.63
N ALA A 185 -25.07 4.27 0.77
CA ALA A 185 -23.82 3.53 1.00
C ALA A 185 -22.66 4.45 1.39
N GLN A 186 -22.90 5.36 2.34
CA GLN A 186 -21.84 6.08 3.05
C GLN A 186 -21.30 5.21 4.20
N GLN A 187 -20.67 4.12 3.89
CA GLN A 187 -19.68 3.56 4.80
C GLN A 187 -18.31 3.74 4.13
N PRO A 188 -17.47 4.64 4.68
CA PRO A 188 -16.08 4.69 4.23
C PRO A 188 -15.49 3.31 4.49
N VAL A 189 -14.89 2.70 3.46
CA VAL A 189 -13.94 1.63 3.66
C VAL A 189 -12.78 2.27 4.41
N GLN A 190 -12.87 2.28 5.72
CA GLN A 190 -11.75 2.58 6.58
C GLN A 190 -10.79 1.41 6.37
N VAL A 191 -9.77 1.64 5.56
CA VAL A 191 -8.52 0.92 5.74
C VAL A 191 -8.10 1.26 7.17
N ASP A 192 -8.32 0.32 8.07
CA ASP A 192 -8.13 0.48 9.51
C ASP A 192 -6.63 0.68 9.77
N VAL A 193 -6.20 1.93 9.76
CA VAL A 193 -4.82 2.35 10.10
C VAL A 193 -4.60 2.30 11.61
N GLN A 194 -5.61 1.85 12.39
CA GLN A 194 -5.59 1.82 13.85
C GLN A 194 -5.67 0.40 14.43
N LYS A 195 -4.75 -0.48 14.04
CA LYS A 195 -4.44 -1.67 14.86
C LYS A 195 -2.94 -1.90 14.92
N VAL A 196 -2.22 -0.94 15.48
CA VAL A 196 -0.95 -1.19 16.17
C VAL A 196 -0.86 -0.18 17.32
N GLN A 197 -1.35 -0.55 18.47
CA GLN A 197 -0.78 -0.18 19.74
C GLN A 197 -0.20 -1.43 20.37
#